data_8596a40014fc15d37e0accf770281986
#
_entry.id   8596a40014fc15d37e0accf770281986
#
_cell.length_a   1.000
_cell.length_b   1.000
_cell.length_c   1.000
_cell.angle_alpha   90.00
_cell.angle_beta   90.00
_cell.angle_gamma   90.00
#
_symmetry.space_group_name_H-M   'P 1'
#
loop_
_entity.id
_entity.type
_entity.pdbx_description
1 polymer ?
#
loop_
_entity_poly.entity_id
_entity_poly.type
_entity_poly.pdbx_seq_one_letter_code
_entity_poly.pdbx_strand_id
1 'polypeptide(L)'
;FYIQYAYARCMSLIAIYEKTFNTSLKNVDLKKVNLSYLNLNEEIIMIIKICNYFNVIKKAAKFYEPHRIANYLLDIAKDFHAYWGLGKTDSSKKIIINQNFNISISRIVLILSISKIIKKGMNILKIECPENM
;
A
#
# COMPACT_ATOMS: atom_id res chain seq x y z
N PHE A 1 -1.77 -0.08 16.69
CA PHE A 1 -2.44 -1.24 16.04
C PHE A 1 -3.04 -0.90 14.66
N TYR A 2 -3.62 0.28 14.46
CA TYR A 2 -4.30 0.63 13.19
C TYR A 2 -3.37 0.58 11.97
N ILE A 3 -2.17 1.11 12.08
CA ILE A 3 -1.15 1.11 11.02
C ILE A 3 -0.62 -0.33 10.81
N GLN A 4 -0.38 -1.07 11.89
CA GLN A 4 0.06 -2.46 11.82
C GLN A 4 -0.99 -3.34 11.13
N TYR A 5 -2.27 -3.12 11.42
CA TYR A 5 -3.37 -3.81 10.76
C TYR A 5 -3.44 -3.50 9.26
N ALA A 6 -3.17 -2.25 8.86
CA ALA A 6 -3.05 -1.89 7.45
C ALA A 6 -1.91 -2.66 6.76
N TYR A 7 -0.75 -2.75 7.42
CA TYR A 7 0.38 -3.52 6.89
C TYR A 7 0.05 -5.01 6.74
N ALA A 8 -0.48 -5.66 7.77
CA ALA A 8 -0.85 -7.08 7.73
C ALA A 8 -1.88 -7.35 6.62
N ARG A 9 -2.83 -6.43 6.41
CA ARG A 9 -3.81 -6.53 5.32
C ARG A 9 -3.17 -6.39 3.94
N CYS A 10 -2.20 -5.51 3.77
CA CYS A 10 -1.43 -5.44 2.53
C CYS A 10 -0.74 -6.78 2.23
N MET A 11 -0.10 -7.39 3.24
CA MET A 11 0.56 -8.69 3.09
C MET A 11 -0.44 -9.80 2.73
N SER A 12 -1.61 -9.83 3.37
CA SER A 12 -2.69 -10.77 3.03
C SER A 12 -3.17 -10.60 1.59
N LEU A 13 -3.33 -9.37 1.11
CA LEU A 13 -3.74 -9.10 -0.28
C LEU A 13 -2.70 -9.58 -1.29
N ILE A 14 -1.41 -9.39 -0.99
CA ILE A 14 -0.32 -9.91 -1.82
C ILE A 14 -0.38 -11.43 -1.90
N ALA A 15 -0.55 -12.11 -0.76
CA ALA A 15 -0.66 -13.56 -0.71
C ALA A 15 -1.89 -14.08 -1.48
N ILE A 16 -3.04 -13.41 -1.39
CA ILE A 16 -4.25 -13.75 -2.15
C ILE A 16 -3.99 -13.57 -3.64
N TYR A 17 -3.32 -12.50 -4.07
CA TYR A 17 -2.95 -12.29 -5.46
C TYR A 17 -2.07 -13.41 -5.99
N GLU A 18 -1.00 -13.74 -5.28
CA GLU A 18 -0.06 -14.81 -5.67
C GLU A 18 -0.77 -16.15 -5.81
N LYS A 19 -1.69 -16.47 -4.90
CA LYS A 19 -2.52 -17.68 -4.97
C LYS A 19 -3.51 -17.65 -6.14
N THR A 20 -4.19 -16.50 -6.36
CA THR A 20 -5.21 -16.36 -7.40
C THR A 20 -4.63 -16.54 -8.80
N PHE A 21 -3.47 -15.96 -9.06
CA PHE A 21 -2.82 -15.98 -10.37
C PHE A 21 -1.68 -17.01 -10.48
N ASN A 22 -1.52 -17.86 -9.47
CA ASN A 22 -0.46 -18.89 -9.40
C ASN A 22 0.92 -18.33 -9.77
N THR A 23 1.30 -17.21 -9.19
CA THR A 23 2.54 -16.49 -9.47
C THR A 23 3.14 -15.94 -8.20
N SER A 24 4.43 -15.58 -8.25
CA SER A 24 5.09 -14.84 -7.16
C SER A 24 5.49 -13.46 -7.64
N LEU A 25 5.25 -12.43 -6.83
CA LEU A 25 5.69 -11.06 -7.14
C LEU A 25 7.21 -10.94 -7.30
N LYS A 26 7.99 -11.86 -6.72
CA LYS A 26 9.44 -11.93 -6.91
C LYS A 26 9.83 -12.22 -8.36
N ASN A 27 8.97 -12.91 -9.10
CA ASN A 27 9.19 -13.30 -10.50
C ASN A 27 8.61 -12.27 -11.49
N VAL A 28 7.93 -11.24 -11.00
CA VAL A 28 7.33 -10.19 -11.83
C VAL A 28 8.32 -9.04 -11.98
N ASP A 29 8.60 -8.64 -13.22
CA ASP A 29 9.33 -7.39 -13.47
C ASP A 29 8.41 -6.19 -13.23
N LEU A 30 8.49 -5.65 -12.01
CA LEU A 30 7.62 -4.55 -11.57
C LEU A 30 7.80 -3.28 -12.41
N LYS A 31 8.95 -3.12 -13.09
CA LYS A 31 9.19 -1.95 -13.96
C LYS A 31 8.38 -2.00 -15.26
N LYS A 32 7.95 -3.20 -15.67
CA LYS A 32 7.14 -3.42 -16.87
C LYS A 32 5.64 -3.39 -16.61
N VAL A 33 5.22 -3.28 -15.35
CA VAL A 33 3.79 -3.22 -15.03
C VAL A 33 3.20 -1.89 -15.52
N ASN A 34 2.12 -1.98 -16.27
CA ASN A 34 1.43 -0.79 -16.77
C ASN A 34 0.56 -0.17 -15.67
N LEU A 35 1.02 0.92 -15.08
CA LEU A 35 0.32 1.63 -14.01
C LEU A 35 -0.83 2.53 -14.49
N SER A 36 -1.07 2.66 -15.80
CA SER A 36 -2.18 3.44 -16.35
C SER A 36 -3.57 2.89 -15.98
N TYR A 37 -3.63 1.65 -15.50
CA TYR A 37 -4.84 1.05 -14.93
C TYR A 37 -5.24 1.63 -13.57
N LEU A 38 -4.33 2.35 -12.89
CA LEU A 38 -4.59 3.04 -11.64
C LEU A 38 -5.22 4.41 -11.93
N ASN A 39 -6.53 4.47 -12.00
CA ASN A 39 -7.29 5.64 -12.41
C ASN A 39 -8.40 6.07 -11.43
N LEU A 40 -8.59 5.35 -10.33
CA LEU A 40 -9.51 5.76 -9.28
C LEU A 40 -8.90 6.92 -8.48
N ASN A 41 -9.75 7.85 -8.03
CA ASN A 41 -9.30 8.99 -7.22
C ASN A 41 -8.51 8.55 -5.99
N GLU A 42 -8.95 7.48 -5.33
CA GLU A 42 -8.29 6.92 -4.15
C GLU A 42 -6.89 6.39 -4.49
N GLU A 43 -6.71 5.77 -5.65
CA GLU A 43 -5.42 5.29 -6.14
C GLU A 43 -4.46 6.46 -6.40
N ILE A 44 -4.94 7.51 -7.06
CA ILE A 44 -4.15 8.71 -7.34
C ILE A 44 -3.72 9.43 -6.05
N ILE A 45 -4.64 9.57 -5.09
CA ILE A 45 -4.33 10.17 -3.78
C ILE A 45 -3.22 9.38 -3.08
N MET A 46 -3.31 8.06 -3.05
CA MET A 46 -2.27 7.22 -2.43
C MET A 46 -0.92 7.32 -3.16
N ILE A 47 -0.91 7.37 -4.49
CA ILE A 47 0.32 7.57 -5.27
C ILE A 47 0.99 8.89 -4.89
N ILE A 48 0.23 9.99 -4.82
CA ILE A 48 0.75 11.30 -4.42
C ILE A 48 1.35 11.24 -3.01
N LYS A 49 0.66 10.60 -2.07
CA LYS A 49 1.17 10.44 -0.71
C LYS A 49 2.44 9.60 -0.65
N ILE A 50 2.51 8.51 -1.40
CA ILE A 50 3.71 7.66 -1.53
C ILE A 50 4.90 8.49 -2.04
N CYS A 51 4.70 9.29 -3.08
CA CYS A 51 5.75 10.15 -3.64
C CYS A 51 6.25 11.19 -2.63
N ASN A 52 5.43 11.60 -1.67
CA ASN A 52 5.80 12.56 -0.63
C ASN A 52 6.58 11.97 0.56
N TYR A 53 6.80 10.65 0.60
CA TYR A 53 7.44 9.97 1.73
C TYR A 53 8.78 10.58 2.12
N PHE A 54 9.68 10.78 1.17
CA PHE A 54 11.01 11.34 1.45
C PHE A 54 10.96 12.76 2.00
N ASN A 55 10.02 13.58 1.53
CA ASN A 55 9.83 14.94 2.06
C ASN A 55 9.36 14.90 3.53
N VAL A 56 8.49 13.96 3.89
CA VAL A 56 8.05 13.78 5.28
C VAL A 56 9.22 13.39 6.17
N ILE A 57 10.02 12.40 5.76
CA ILE A 57 11.20 11.95 6.51
C ILE A 57 12.20 13.10 6.67
N LYS A 58 12.50 13.80 5.58
CA LYS A 58 13.43 14.95 5.59
C LYS A 58 12.97 16.05 6.55
N LYS A 59 11.68 16.40 6.55
CA LYS A 59 11.12 17.42 7.45
C LYS A 59 11.14 16.94 8.90
N ALA A 60 10.77 15.68 9.16
CA ALA A 60 10.79 15.10 10.50
C ALA A 60 12.21 15.13 11.10
N ALA A 61 13.22 14.80 10.31
CA ALA A 61 14.63 14.88 10.73
C ALA A 61 15.07 16.34 10.94
N LYS A 62 14.79 17.22 9.99
CA LYS A 62 15.22 18.64 10.06
C LYS A 62 14.68 19.37 11.28
N PHE A 63 13.44 19.09 11.68
CA PHE A 63 12.78 19.79 12.78
C PHE A 63 12.74 18.97 14.09
N TYR A 64 13.37 17.79 14.10
CA TYR A 64 13.34 16.86 15.27
C TYR A 64 11.91 16.49 15.69
N GLU A 65 11.03 16.24 14.71
CA GLU A 65 9.60 15.99 14.92
C GLU A 65 9.19 14.59 14.42
N PRO A 66 9.51 13.51 15.16
CA PRO A 66 9.17 12.14 14.75
C PRO A 66 7.66 11.89 14.62
N HIS A 67 6.83 12.66 15.30
CA HIS A 67 5.38 12.56 15.19
C HIS A 67 4.86 12.84 13.77
N ARG A 68 5.60 13.57 12.93
CA ARG A 68 5.26 13.76 11.51
C ARG A 68 5.22 12.45 10.76
N ILE A 69 6.12 11.52 11.08
CA ILE A 69 6.15 10.18 10.47
C ILE A 69 4.93 9.39 10.92
N ALA A 70 4.63 9.40 12.21
CA ALA A 70 3.47 8.68 12.75
C ALA A 70 2.15 9.18 12.14
N ASN A 71 1.96 10.50 12.06
CA ASN A 71 0.77 11.11 11.46
C ASN A 71 0.64 10.78 9.96
N TYR A 72 1.75 10.82 9.22
CA TYR A 72 1.77 10.44 7.81
C TYR A 72 1.40 8.98 7.59
N LEU A 73 1.93 8.06 8.40
CA LEU A 73 1.61 6.64 8.32
C LEU A 73 0.15 6.35 8.69
N LEU A 74 -0.38 7.08 9.68
CA LEU A 74 -1.78 6.98 10.06
C LEU A 74 -2.71 7.43 8.91
N ASP A 75 -2.35 8.51 8.23
CA ASP A 75 -3.09 9.03 7.10
C ASP A 75 -3.05 8.07 5.89
N ILE A 76 -1.89 7.48 5.58
CA ILE A 76 -1.79 6.42 4.57
C ILE A 76 -2.64 5.20 4.94
N ALA A 77 -2.60 4.75 6.19
CA ALA A 77 -3.40 3.61 6.64
C ALA A 77 -4.90 3.88 6.50
N LYS A 78 -5.34 5.11 6.82
CA LYS A 78 -6.74 5.55 6.66
C LYS A 78 -7.18 5.47 5.20
N ASP A 79 -6.41 6.04 4.29
CA ASP A 79 -6.74 6.02 2.86
C ASP A 79 -6.73 4.60 2.30
N PHE A 80 -5.77 3.78 2.71
CA PHE A 80 -5.72 2.37 2.32
C PHE A 80 -6.97 1.60 2.76
N HIS A 81 -7.43 1.79 4.00
CA HIS A 81 -8.64 1.13 4.48
C HIS A 81 -9.89 1.61 3.74
N ALA A 82 -9.98 2.90 3.42
CA ALA A 82 -11.05 3.44 2.60
C ALA A 82 -11.05 2.82 1.19
N TYR A 83 -9.90 2.79 0.54
CA TYR A 83 -9.71 2.18 -0.78
C TYR A 83 -10.09 0.69 -0.79
N TRP A 84 -9.58 -0.07 0.17
CA TRP A 84 -9.94 -1.48 0.29
C TRP A 84 -11.45 -1.68 0.49
N GLY A 85 -12.10 -0.78 1.23
CA GLY A 85 -13.54 -0.79 1.48
C GLY A 85 -14.39 -0.65 0.21
N LEU A 86 -13.91 0.05 -0.81
CA LEU A 86 -14.64 0.25 -2.08
C LEU A 86 -15.01 -1.07 -2.75
N GLY A 87 -14.14 -2.07 -2.70
CA GLY A 87 -14.39 -3.37 -3.29
C GLY A 87 -15.49 -4.19 -2.63
N LYS A 88 -15.99 -3.76 -1.45
CA LYS A 88 -17.13 -4.39 -0.78
C LYS A 88 -18.47 -3.99 -1.41
N THR A 89 -18.56 -2.77 -1.92
CA THR A 89 -19.78 -2.19 -2.52
C THR A 89 -19.76 -2.26 -4.04
N ASP A 90 -18.57 -2.22 -4.65
CA ASP A 90 -18.39 -2.22 -6.10
C ASP A 90 -17.29 -3.24 -6.49
N SER A 91 -17.70 -4.32 -7.14
CA SER A 91 -16.78 -5.40 -7.53
C SER A 91 -15.71 -4.94 -8.53
N SER A 92 -15.97 -3.92 -9.34
CA SER A 92 -15.00 -3.35 -10.28
C SER A 92 -13.86 -2.61 -9.58
N LYS A 93 -14.06 -2.22 -8.31
CA LYS A 93 -13.08 -1.53 -7.46
C LYS A 93 -12.32 -2.46 -6.52
N LYS A 94 -12.54 -3.77 -6.61
CA LYS A 94 -11.73 -4.75 -5.86
C LYS A 94 -10.26 -4.65 -6.26
N ILE A 95 -9.38 -4.80 -5.29
CA ILE A 95 -7.92 -4.80 -5.53
C ILE A 95 -7.52 -5.97 -6.42
N ILE A 96 -8.12 -7.13 -6.20
CA ILE A 96 -7.92 -8.33 -7.01
C ILE A 96 -9.21 -8.66 -7.75
N ILE A 97 -9.15 -8.68 -9.07
CA ILE A 97 -10.24 -9.07 -9.98
C ILE A 97 -9.78 -10.32 -10.73
N ASN A 98 -10.39 -11.46 -10.43
CA ASN A 98 -9.96 -12.77 -10.93
C ASN A 98 -9.87 -12.86 -12.45
N GLN A 99 -10.76 -12.16 -13.18
CA GLN A 99 -10.80 -12.17 -14.66
C GLN A 99 -9.93 -11.06 -15.28
N ASN A 100 -9.26 -10.22 -14.48
CA ASN A 100 -8.47 -9.11 -15.00
C ASN A 100 -7.10 -9.03 -14.32
N PHE A 101 -6.14 -9.73 -14.92
CA PHE A 101 -4.75 -9.74 -14.45
C PHE A 101 -4.12 -8.35 -14.47
N ASN A 102 -4.32 -7.56 -15.53
CA ASN A 102 -3.65 -6.26 -15.70
C ASN A 102 -4.06 -5.24 -14.65
N ILE A 103 -5.34 -5.13 -14.33
CA ILE A 103 -5.82 -4.27 -13.24
C ILE A 103 -5.30 -4.79 -11.90
N SER A 104 -5.40 -6.08 -11.66
CA SER A 104 -4.99 -6.70 -10.39
C SER A 104 -3.51 -6.50 -10.12
N ILE A 105 -2.62 -6.73 -11.10
CA ILE A 105 -1.18 -6.51 -10.91
C ILE A 105 -0.84 -5.05 -10.65
N SER A 106 -1.48 -4.11 -11.35
CA SER A 106 -1.27 -2.68 -11.13
C SER A 106 -1.67 -2.26 -9.71
N ARG A 107 -2.83 -2.73 -9.24
CA ARG A 107 -3.31 -2.47 -7.88
C ARG A 107 -2.42 -3.13 -6.83
N ILE A 108 -1.93 -4.34 -7.07
CA ILE A 108 -1.01 -5.04 -6.16
C ILE A 108 0.34 -4.34 -6.08
N VAL A 109 0.85 -3.75 -7.16
CA VAL A 109 2.07 -2.93 -7.12
C VAL A 109 1.88 -1.71 -6.22
N LEU A 110 0.70 -1.07 -6.27
CA LEU A 110 0.35 0.02 -5.36
C LEU A 110 0.33 -0.48 -3.90
N ILE A 111 -0.33 -1.61 -3.62
CA ILE A 111 -0.39 -2.23 -2.29
C ILE A 111 1.00 -2.58 -1.77
N LEU A 112 1.88 -3.14 -2.62
CA LEU A 112 3.26 -3.43 -2.27
C LEU A 112 4.03 -2.16 -1.90
N SER A 113 3.81 -1.07 -2.63
CA SER A 113 4.44 0.23 -2.34
C SER A 113 3.97 0.79 -1.00
N ILE A 114 2.68 0.71 -0.70
CA ILE A 114 2.10 1.10 0.60
C ILE A 114 2.71 0.28 1.73
N SER A 115 2.78 -1.05 1.59
CA SER A 115 3.35 -1.93 2.62
C SER A 115 4.81 -1.60 2.92
N LYS A 116 5.62 -1.32 1.88
CA LYS A 116 7.03 -0.92 2.05
C LYS A 116 7.18 0.40 2.79
N ILE A 117 6.35 1.38 2.48
CA ILE A 117 6.36 2.69 3.15
C ILE A 117 5.96 2.55 4.61
N ILE A 118 4.89 1.82 4.90
CA ILE A 118 4.47 1.56 6.28
C ILE A 118 5.60 0.88 7.04
N LYS A 119 6.17 -0.20 6.53
CA LYS A 119 7.26 -0.94 7.18
C LYS A 119 8.48 -0.07 7.44
N LYS A 120 8.92 0.71 6.44
CA LYS A 120 10.06 1.63 6.58
C LYS A 120 9.81 2.72 7.61
N GLY A 121 8.64 3.36 7.57
CA GLY A 121 8.28 4.41 8.51
C GLY A 121 8.16 3.90 9.94
N MET A 122 7.53 2.74 10.14
CA MET A 122 7.43 2.09 11.45
C MET A 122 8.80 1.68 12.00
N ASN A 123 9.70 1.19 11.13
CA ASN A 123 11.09 0.87 11.54
C ASN A 123 11.85 2.11 12.03
N ILE A 124 11.66 3.28 11.42
CA ILE A 124 12.24 4.54 11.91
C ILE A 124 11.74 4.84 13.33
N LEU A 125 10.47 4.57 13.60
CA LEU A 125 9.85 4.76 14.92
C LEU A 125 10.16 3.61 15.91
N LYS A 126 10.94 2.60 15.48
CA LYS A 126 11.23 1.39 16.28
C LYS A 126 9.99 0.59 16.68
N ILE A 127 8.99 0.56 15.80
CA ILE A 127 7.76 -0.21 15.98
C ILE A 127 7.73 -1.35 14.97
N GLU A 128 7.48 -2.56 15.45
CA GLU A 128 7.37 -3.75 14.60
C GLU A 128 6.08 -3.78 13.79
N CYS A 129 6.16 -4.36 12.59
CA CYS A 129 5.03 -4.61 11.69
C CYS A 129 4.88 -6.12 11.49
N PRO A 130 4.00 -6.80 12.24
CA PRO A 130 3.73 -8.21 12.00
C PRO A 130 3.00 -8.41 10.66
N GLU A 131 3.33 -9.49 9.96
CA GLU A 131 2.69 -9.82 8.67
C GLU A 131 1.28 -10.42 8.84
N ASN A 132 1.01 -10.93 10.04
CA ASN A 132 -0.29 -11.49 10.41
C ASN A 132 -0.78 -10.86 11.71
N MET A 133 -2.04 -10.49 11.72
CA MET A 133 -2.75 -9.97 12.89
C MET A 133 -4.17 -10.53 12.95
#